data_05bc989058bff0b14c18ea7457926cfc
#
_entry.id   05bc989058bff0b14c18ea7457926cfc
#
_cell.length_a   1.000
_cell.length_b   1.000
_cell.length_c   1.000
_cell.angle_alpha   90.00
_cell.angle_beta   90.00
_cell.angle_gamma   90.00
#
_symmetry.space_group_name_H-M   'P 1'
#
loop_
_entity.id
_entity.type
_entity.pdbx_description
1 polymer ?
#
loop_
_entity_poly.entity_id
_entity_poly.type
_entity_poly.pdbx_seq_one_letter_code
_entity_poly.pdbx_strand_id
1 'polypeptide(L)'
;MKITRSSKTTLKFLTQKKRDILYGVMDEYSRLVNIFILMFWDKDFKVSDLTKEITNPPESWLSARMRQCAAREALGMITGAKEKAITKGEDPIMPVHTGKKMILSAQIVAIENGRNSFDLWLVLCSVGNNIKLYIPLKRHRHFNWFSEWKISNTAIIHRDYVQFSFEKETGPKKTEGKSIGIDVGINHLLATSDKELIGSDVKTFINIIKRKKQNSKAYIRAKKTLSYYLHKIVKDSLTWKELRLVVVEKLKDLKKGKQPDRGKAFRKTLSNWNYRELLNIIQMRCEENRVFFRSVNPYKTSQTCPTCSHAERGNRVGENFKCLRCGYSEHADIVGSLNILTRFTTGRYGAGFKA
;
A
#
# COMPACT_ATOMS: atom_id res chain seq x y z
N MET A 1 0.52 -7.35 18.18
CA MET A 1 0.21 -6.31 17.17
C MET A 1 -0.62 -6.96 16.08
N LYS A 2 -1.72 -6.32 15.66
CA LYS A 2 -2.58 -6.85 14.60
C LYS A 2 -2.08 -6.35 13.24
N ILE A 3 -1.90 -7.25 12.30
CA ILE A 3 -1.59 -6.92 10.90
C ILE A 3 -2.76 -7.33 10.00
N THR A 4 -3.00 -6.53 8.96
CA THR A 4 -4.07 -6.77 7.99
C THR A 4 -3.51 -6.84 6.59
N ARG A 5 -3.98 -7.80 5.80
CA ARG A 5 -3.66 -7.96 4.37
C ARG A 5 -4.93 -8.16 3.58
N SER A 6 -4.90 -7.93 2.29
CA SER A 6 -6.08 -8.11 1.45
C SER A 6 -5.81 -8.96 0.23
N SER A 7 -6.85 -9.68 -0.21
CA SER A 7 -6.83 -10.42 -1.47
C SER A 7 -8.11 -10.16 -2.24
N LYS A 8 -8.01 -10.14 -3.58
CA LYS A 8 -9.11 -9.83 -4.51
C LYS A 8 -9.52 -11.09 -5.24
N THR A 9 -10.77 -11.48 -5.15
CA THR A 9 -11.32 -12.65 -5.83
C THR A 9 -12.34 -12.22 -6.89
N THR A 10 -12.21 -12.72 -8.11
CA THR A 10 -13.01 -12.31 -9.27
C THR A 10 -14.47 -12.76 -9.17
N LEU A 11 -15.39 -11.92 -9.65
CA LEU A 11 -16.82 -12.20 -9.80
C LEU A 11 -17.20 -12.81 -11.16
N LYS A 12 -16.23 -13.34 -11.93
CA LYS A 12 -16.47 -13.86 -13.29
C LYS A 12 -17.49 -15.00 -13.38
N PHE A 13 -17.73 -15.70 -12.28
CA PHE A 13 -18.68 -16.82 -12.23
C PHE A 13 -20.11 -16.40 -11.88
N LEU A 14 -20.33 -15.13 -11.64
CA LEU A 14 -21.65 -14.58 -11.36
C LEU A 14 -22.50 -14.61 -12.66
N THR A 15 -23.72 -15.17 -12.58
CA THR A 15 -24.66 -15.15 -13.70
C THR A 15 -25.15 -13.73 -13.97
N GLN A 16 -25.63 -13.45 -15.18
CA GLN A 16 -26.11 -12.11 -15.56
C GLN A 16 -27.22 -11.63 -14.62
N LYS A 17 -28.24 -12.44 -14.37
CA LYS A 17 -29.33 -12.09 -13.43
C LYS A 17 -28.82 -11.67 -12.04
N LYS A 18 -27.85 -12.43 -11.48
CA LYS A 18 -27.26 -12.09 -10.17
C LYS A 18 -26.40 -10.84 -10.24
N ARG A 19 -25.75 -10.60 -11.38
CA ARG A 19 -24.94 -9.41 -11.62
C ARG A 19 -25.81 -8.16 -11.67
N ASP A 20 -26.96 -8.23 -12.33
CA ASP A 20 -27.92 -7.13 -12.43
C ASP A 20 -28.47 -6.76 -11.04
N ILE A 21 -28.82 -7.75 -10.23
CA ILE A 21 -29.24 -7.54 -8.83
C ILE A 21 -28.09 -6.85 -8.04
N LEU A 22 -26.87 -7.38 -8.13
CA LEU A 22 -25.71 -6.82 -7.42
C LEU A 22 -25.44 -5.38 -7.83
N TYR A 23 -25.52 -5.07 -9.12
CA TYR A 23 -25.28 -3.73 -9.64
C TYR A 23 -26.39 -2.76 -9.22
N GLY A 24 -27.65 -3.19 -9.22
CA GLY A 24 -28.75 -2.39 -8.69
C GLY A 24 -28.55 -2.02 -7.22
N VAL A 25 -28.09 -2.97 -6.40
CA VAL A 25 -27.73 -2.70 -4.99
C VAL A 25 -26.57 -1.71 -4.90
N MET A 26 -25.53 -1.87 -5.73
CA MET A 26 -24.35 -0.96 -5.72
C MET A 26 -24.69 0.45 -6.18
N ASP A 27 -25.59 0.59 -7.16
CA ASP A 27 -25.99 1.89 -7.70
C ASP A 27 -26.82 2.66 -6.66
N GLU A 28 -27.77 2.00 -6.01
CA GLU A 28 -28.55 2.58 -4.92
C GLU A 28 -27.69 2.91 -3.69
N TYR A 29 -26.76 2.02 -3.35
CA TYR A 29 -25.78 2.28 -2.30
C TYR A 29 -24.94 3.52 -2.60
N SER A 30 -24.49 3.66 -3.85
CA SER A 30 -23.72 4.83 -4.30
C SER A 30 -24.54 6.13 -4.22
N ARG A 31 -25.82 6.08 -4.59
CA ARG A 31 -26.73 7.21 -4.46
C ARG A 31 -26.82 7.65 -3.00
N LEU A 32 -27.03 6.72 -2.10
CA LEU A 32 -27.08 7.01 -0.66
C LEU A 32 -25.77 7.58 -0.10
N VAL A 33 -24.62 7.02 -0.49
CA VAL A 33 -23.32 7.57 -0.06
C VAL A 33 -23.19 9.04 -0.46
N ASN A 34 -23.59 9.39 -1.68
CA ASN A 34 -23.55 10.78 -2.14
C ASN A 34 -24.54 11.69 -1.38
N ILE A 35 -25.72 11.20 -1.04
CA ILE A 35 -26.68 11.95 -0.19
C ILE A 35 -26.05 12.18 1.19
N PHE A 36 -25.46 11.17 1.82
CA PHE A 36 -24.80 11.33 3.11
C PHE A 36 -23.58 12.25 3.04
N ILE A 37 -22.83 12.25 1.95
CA ILE A 37 -21.75 13.22 1.74
C ILE A 37 -22.30 14.65 1.79
N LEU A 38 -23.38 14.93 1.08
CA LEU A 38 -24.05 16.25 1.10
C LEU A 38 -24.55 16.60 2.51
N MET A 39 -25.17 15.65 3.21
CA MET A 39 -25.71 15.86 4.55
C MET A 39 -24.64 16.14 5.61
N PHE A 40 -23.43 15.57 5.46
CA PHE A 40 -22.40 15.59 6.47
C PHE A 40 -21.23 16.53 6.15
N TRP A 41 -21.12 17.06 4.97
CA TRP A 41 -19.95 17.83 4.50
C TRP A 41 -19.57 19.00 5.41
N ASP A 42 -20.58 19.81 5.78
CA ASP A 42 -20.39 21.01 6.62
C ASP A 42 -20.59 20.73 8.11
N LYS A 43 -20.74 19.46 8.48
CA LYS A 43 -20.97 19.02 9.86
C LYS A 43 -19.79 18.22 10.40
N ASP A 44 -19.55 18.30 11.71
CA ASP A 44 -18.52 17.49 12.37
C ASP A 44 -19.12 16.18 12.91
N PHE A 45 -19.63 15.35 12.01
CA PHE A 45 -20.15 14.02 12.37
C PHE A 45 -18.99 13.02 12.58
N LYS A 46 -19.14 12.22 13.64
CA LYS A 46 -18.32 11.04 13.93
C LYS A 46 -19.12 9.76 13.67
N VAL A 47 -18.41 8.63 13.58
CA VAL A 47 -19.06 7.32 13.37
C VAL A 47 -20.01 6.98 14.53
N SER A 48 -19.72 7.45 15.77
CA SER A 48 -20.58 7.32 16.94
C SER A 48 -21.95 7.98 16.78
N ASP A 49 -22.04 9.02 15.98
CA ASP A 49 -23.23 9.85 15.81
C ASP A 49 -24.20 9.27 14.76
N LEU A 50 -23.82 8.21 14.07
CA LEU A 50 -24.63 7.55 13.05
C LEU A 50 -25.75 6.69 13.67
N THR A 51 -26.75 7.35 14.23
CA THR A 51 -27.96 6.70 14.76
C THR A 51 -28.95 6.33 13.62
N LYS A 52 -30.03 5.66 13.96
CA LYS A 52 -31.10 5.33 13.00
C LYS A 52 -31.82 6.59 12.51
N GLU A 53 -31.99 7.56 13.39
CA GLU A 53 -32.66 8.86 13.10
C GLU A 53 -31.89 9.64 12.03
N ILE A 54 -30.57 9.51 11.96
CA ILE A 54 -29.71 10.15 10.94
C ILE A 54 -29.63 9.34 9.67
N THR A 55 -29.61 8.00 9.78
CA THR A 55 -29.36 7.14 8.62
C THR A 55 -30.63 6.64 7.91
N ASN A 56 -31.81 6.77 8.53
CA ASN A 56 -33.09 6.39 7.91
C ASN A 56 -33.74 7.46 7.02
N PRO A 57 -33.62 8.78 7.29
CA PRO A 57 -34.36 9.79 6.51
C PRO A 57 -34.14 9.75 4.99
N PRO A 58 -32.97 9.44 4.43
CA PRO A 58 -32.88 9.26 2.99
C PRO A 58 -33.75 8.11 2.54
N GLU A 59 -34.77 8.41 1.73
CA GLU A 59 -35.63 7.39 1.14
C GLU A 59 -34.82 6.41 0.30
N SER A 60 -34.94 5.13 0.60
CA SER A 60 -34.22 4.06 -0.10
C SER A 60 -34.82 2.70 0.19
N TRP A 61 -34.82 1.83 -0.80
CA TRP A 61 -35.20 0.43 -0.68
C TRP A 61 -34.13 -0.44 0.00
N LEU A 62 -32.92 0.10 0.24
CA LEU A 62 -31.89 -0.61 1.00
C LEU A 62 -32.25 -0.69 2.49
N SER A 63 -31.86 -1.80 3.11
CA SER A 63 -32.11 -2.00 4.56
C SER A 63 -31.39 -0.94 5.40
N ALA A 64 -31.90 -0.69 6.61
CA ALA A 64 -31.31 0.24 7.56
C ALA A 64 -29.81 -0.02 7.82
N ARG A 65 -29.40 -1.28 7.83
CA ARG A 65 -27.99 -1.66 8.01
C ARG A 65 -27.12 -1.31 6.81
N MET A 66 -27.65 -1.46 5.59
CA MET A 66 -26.94 -1.02 4.37
C MET A 66 -26.83 0.51 4.33
N ARG A 67 -27.87 1.23 4.73
CA ARG A 67 -27.83 2.70 4.86
C ARG A 67 -26.78 3.15 5.87
N GLN A 68 -26.66 2.47 7.02
CA GLN A 68 -25.58 2.73 7.99
C GLN A 68 -24.19 2.48 7.39
N CYS A 69 -24.01 1.43 6.57
CA CYS A 69 -22.74 1.20 5.88
C CYS A 69 -22.42 2.33 4.89
N ALA A 70 -23.42 2.80 4.14
CA ALA A 70 -23.27 3.93 3.21
C ALA A 70 -22.90 5.23 3.94
N ALA A 71 -23.54 5.52 5.06
CA ALA A 71 -23.22 6.68 5.90
C ALA A 71 -21.79 6.63 6.46
N ARG A 72 -21.34 5.46 6.92
CA ARG A 72 -19.95 5.27 7.37
C ARG A 72 -18.93 5.47 6.25
N GLU A 73 -19.23 4.98 5.03
CA GLU A 73 -18.37 5.18 3.87
C GLU A 73 -18.30 6.66 3.51
N ALA A 74 -19.42 7.39 3.54
CA ALA A 74 -19.48 8.83 3.32
C ALA A 74 -18.58 9.60 4.29
N LEU A 75 -18.68 9.33 5.61
CA LEU A 75 -17.80 9.94 6.62
C LEU A 75 -16.31 9.64 6.35
N GLY A 76 -15.97 8.40 6.02
CA GLY A 76 -14.59 8.05 5.68
C GLY A 76 -14.07 8.80 4.45
N MET A 77 -14.92 9.03 3.44
CA MET A 77 -14.56 9.81 2.25
C MET A 77 -14.37 11.29 2.58
N ILE A 78 -15.24 11.88 3.41
CA ILE A 78 -15.14 13.27 3.87
C ILE A 78 -13.85 13.47 4.67
N THR A 79 -13.60 12.62 5.66
CA THR A 79 -12.38 12.67 6.48
C THR A 79 -11.13 12.61 5.60
N GLY A 80 -11.08 11.64 4.69
CA GLY A 80 -9.93 11.51 3.77
C GLY A 80 -9.76 12.71 2.83
N ALA A 81 -10.84 13.36 2.39
CA ALA A 81 -10.79 14.57 1.57
C ALA A 81 -10.24 15.77 2.37
N LYS A 82 -10.73 15.98 3.61
CA LYS A 82 -10.28 17.04 4.51
C LYS A 82 -8.80 16.85 4.92
N GLU A 83 -8.39 15.65 5.31
CA GLU A 83 -6.99 15.33 5.64
C GLU A 83 -6.04 15.56 4.46
N LYS A 84 -6.47 15.18 3.24
CA LYS A 84 -5.70 15.42 2.02
C LYS A 84 -5.52 16.91 1.75
N ALA A 85 -6.54 17.71 1.95
CA ALA A 85 -6.51 19.16 1.79
C ALA A 85 -5.52 19.80 2.79
N ILE A 86 -5.60 19.45 4.07
CA ILE A 86 -4.64 19.88 5.11
C ILE A 86 -3.21 19.52 4.72
N THR A 87 -2.98 18.28 4.26
CA THR A 87 -1.63 17.83 3.88
C THR A 87 -1.04 18.61 2.71
N LYS A 88 -1.90 19.14 1.82
CA LYS A 88 -1.49 19.88 0.63
C LYS A 88 -1.50 21.40 0.84
N GLY A 89 -2.12 21.92 1.91
CA GLY A 89 -2.39 23.34 2.09
C GLY A 89 -3.40 23.89 1.07
N GLU A 90 -4.38 23.06 0.68
CA GLU A 90 -5.44 23.39 -0.27
C GLU A 90 -6.81 23.35 0.43
N ASP A 91 -7.83 24.00 -0.14
CA ASP A 91 -9.19 23.86 0.34
C ASP A 91 -9.73 22.44 0.07
N PRO A 92 -10.54 21.88 0.98
CA PRO A 92 -11.09 20.55 0.80
C PRO A 92 -12.16 20.53 -0.31
N ILE A 93 -11.99 19.60 -1.25
CA ILE A 93 -12.96 19.36 -2.33
C ILE A 93 -13.90 18.24 -1.91
N MET A 94 -15.21 18.50 -2.00
CA MET A 94 -16.25 17.51 -1.69
C MET A 94 -16.06 16.26 -2.55
N PRO A 95 -15.93 15.05 -1.94
CA PRO A 95 -15.74 13.83 -2.69
C PRO A 95 -17.04 13.35 -3.32
N VAL A 96 -16.94 12.59 -4.41
CA VAL A 96 -18.08 11.95 -5.08
C VAL A 96 -17.86 10.43 -5.11
N HIS A 97 -18.85 9.68 -4.65
CA HIS A 97 -18.84 8.23 -4.76
C HIS A 97 -19.25 7.78 -6.16
N THR A 98 -18.43 6.98 -6.82
CA THR A 98 -18.56 6.65 -8.25
C THR A 98 -19.26 5.32 -8.54
N GLY A 99 -19.85 4.66 -7.55
CA GLY A 99 -20.54 3.35 -7.70
C GLY A 99 -19.63 2.18 -8.04
N LYS A 100 -18.30 2.34 -7.94
CA LYS A 100 -17.34 1.27 -8.28
C LYS A 100 -17.18 0.22 -7.21
N LYS A 101 -17.56 0.52 -5.98
CA LYS A 101 -17.46 -0.37 -4.82
C LYS A 101 -18.56 -0.08 -3.80
N MET A 102 -18.79 -1.04 -2.90
CA MET A 102 -19.54 -0.85 -1.65
C MET A 102 -18.83 -1.58 -0.51
N ILE A 103 -18.90 -1.02 0.69
CA ILE A 103 -18.31 -1.60 1.89
C ILE A 103 -19.43 -2.10 2.79
N LEU A 104 -19.46 -3.39 3.03
CA LEU A 104 -20.53 -4.04 3.80
C LEU A 104 -19.98 -4.72 5.05
N SER A 105 -20.75 -4.60 6.14
CA SER A 105 -20.42 -5.21 7.43
C SER A 105 -20.82 -6.70 7.50
N ALA A 106 -20.28 -7.40 8.48
CA ALA A 106 -20.57 -8.80 8.79
C ALA A 106 -22.06 -9.15 8.98
N GLN A 107 -22.89 -8.17 9.27
CA GLN A 107 -24.32 -8.40 9.47
C GLN A 107 -25.10 -8.51 8.16
N ILE A 108 -24.48 -8.14 7.05
CA ILE A 108 -25.06 -8.18 5.71
C ILE A 108 -24.36 -9.23 4.86
N VAL A 109 -23.10 -9.52 5.16
CA VAL A 109 -22.24 -10.39 4.37
C VAL A 109 -21.79 -11.56 5.22
N ALA A 110 -22.04 -12.78 4.73
CA ALA A 110 -21.47 -14.00 5.28
C ALA A 110 -20.55 -14.67 4.25
N ILE A 111 -19.54 -15.37 4.74
CA ILE A 111 -18.64 -16.16 3.91
C ILE A 111 -18.87 -17.62 4.28
N GLU A 112 -19.35 -18.42 3.34
CA GLU A 112 -19.61 -19.83 3.52
C GLU A 112 -18.59 -20.67 2.72
N ASN A 113 -18.17 -21.78 3.29
CA ASN A 113 -17.35 -22.74 2.56
C ASN A 113 -18.18 -23.35 1.43
N GLY A 114 -17.58 -23.40 0.26
CA GLY A 114 -18.24 -23.98 -0.91
C GLY A 114 -18.16 -25.49 -0.92
N ARG A 115 -19.07 -26.08 -1.68
CA ARG A 115 -19.07 -27.50 -2.04
C ARG A 115 -19.02 -27.60 -3.56
N ASN A 116 -18.45 -28.69 -4.09
CA ASN A 116 -18.34 -28.96 -5.53
C ASN A 116 -17.44 -27.96 -6.29
N SER A 117 -18.00 -27.27 -7.27
CA SER A 117 -17.23 -26.44 -8.23
C SER A 117 -16.70 -25.13 -7.68
N PHE A 118 -17.16 -24.67 -6.52
CA PHE A 118 -16.75 -23.38 -5.93
C PHE A 118 -16.23 -23.58 -4.52
N ASP A 119 -15.13 -22.89 -4.21
CA ASP A 119 -14.45 -23.03 -2.93
C ASP A 119 -15.10 -22.20 -1.82
N LEU A 120 -15.77 -21.10 -2.20
CA LEU A 120 -16.41 -20.17 -1.29
C LEU A 120 -17.70 -19.62 -1.90
N TRP A 121 -18.62 -19.27 -1.02
CA TRP A 121 -19.77 -18.44 -1.33
C TRP A 121 -19.75 -17.17 -0.48
N LEU A 122 -19.83 -16.03 -1.14
CA LEU A 122 -20.17 -14.79 -0.45
C LEU A 122 -21.69 -14.66 -0.49
N VAL A 123 -22.29 -14.66 0.68
CA VAL A 123 -23.76 -14.52 0.82
C VAL A 123 -24.04 -13.08 1.22
N LEU A 124 -24.68 -12.32 0.33
CA LEU A 124 -25.23 -11.03 0.63
C LEU A 124 -26.67 -11.24 1.12
N CYS A 125 -26.93 -10.94 2.38
CA CYS A 125 -28.23 -11.12 3.00
C CYS A 125 -28.70 -9.80 3.62
N SER A 126 -29.88 -9.34 3.23
CA SER A 126 -30.49 -8.15 3.78
C SER A 126 -31.98 -8.40 4.06
N VAL A 127 -32.31 -8.57 5.33
CA VAL A 127 -33.65 -8.99 5.79
C VAL A 127 -34.71 -7.93 5.46
N GLY A 128 -34.37 -6.64 5.54
CA GLY A 128 -35.34 -5.56 5.38
C GLY A 128 -35.84 -5.31 3.94
N ASN A 129 -35.22 -5.95 2.93
CA ASN A 129 -35.58 -5.82 1.52
C ASN A 129 -35.54 -7.16 0.76
N ASN A 130 -35.58 -8.27 1.47
CA ASN A 130 -35.58 -9.64 0.94
C ASN A 130 -34.44 -9.97 -0.03
N ILE A 131 -33.31 -9.28 0.05
CA ILE A 131 -32.15 -9.61 -0.77
C ILE A 131 -31.41 -10.78 -0.14
N LYS A 132 -31.32 -11.87 -0.88
CA LYS A 132 -30.43 -13.00 -0.59
C LYS A 132 -29.71 -13.41 -1.85
N LEU A 133 -28.44 -13.02 -1.96
CA LEU A 133 -27.63 -13.23 -3.15
C LEU A 133 -26.42 -14.11 -2.82
N TYR A 134 -26.37 -15.29 -3.42
CA TYR A 134 -25.24 -16.20 -3.34
C TYR A 134 -24.27 -15.94 -4.49
N ILE A 135 -23.07 -15.50 -4.18
CA ILE A 135 -21.98 -15.13 -5.10
C ILE A 135 -20.93 -16.24 -5.09
N PRO A 136 -20.77 -17.01 -6.18
CA PRO A 136 -19.79 -18.08 -6.24
C PRO A 136 -18.37 -17.54 -6.44
N LEU A 137 -17.43 -18.05 -5.66
CA LEU A 137 -16.04 -17.62 -5.67
C LEU A 137 -15.08 -18.81 -5.74
N LYS A 138 -13.94 -18.63 -6.39
CA LYS A 138 -12.82 -19.56 -6.38
C LYS A 138 -11.62 -18.95 -5.69
N ARG A 139 -11.00 -19.74 -4.81
CA ARG A 139 -9.72 -19.39 -4.21
C ARG A 139 -8.63 -19.40 -5.28
N HIS A 140 -7.66 -18.56 -5.14
CA HIS A 140 -6.47 -18.53 -6.00
C HIS A 140 -5.21 -18.46 -5.13
N ARG A 141 -4.05 -18.68 -5.71
CA ARG A 141 -2.78 -18.77 -5.01
C ARG A 141 -2.56 -17.68 -3.96
N HIS A 142 -2.85 -16.42 -4.30
CA HIS A 142 -2.66 -15.30 -3.37
C HIS A 142 -3.70 -15.31 -2.22
N PHE A 143 -4.92 -15.77 -2.46
CA PHE A 143 -5.92 -15.97 -1.40
C PHE A 143 -5.45 -17.06 -0.42
N ASN A 144 -4.94 -18.17 -0.95
CA ASN A 144 -4.46 -19.29 -0.15
C ASN A 144 -3.22 -18.97 0.71
N TRP A 145 -2.47 -17.90 0.40
CA TRP A 145 -1.39 -17.44 1.28
C TRP A 145 -1.88 -17.00 2.67
N PHE A 146 -3.16 -16.70 2.78
CA PHE A 146 -3.79 -16.26 4.03
C PHE A 146 -4.72 -17.33 4.63
N SER A 147 -4.56 -18.61 4.27
CA SER A 147 -5.41 -19.71 4.75
C SER A 147 -5.46 -19.82 6.27
N GLU A 148 -4.37 -19.50 6.95
CA GLU A 148 -4.26 -19.52 8.42
C GLU A 148 -4.64 -18.19 9.09
N TRP A 149 -5.02 -17.18 8.29
CA TRP A 149 -5.39 -15.88 8.82
C TRP A 149 -6.90 -15.80 8.99
N LYS A 150 -7.34 -15.04 9.98
CA LYS A 150 -8.76 -14.76 10.18
C LYS A 150 -9.27 -13.86 9.06
N ILE A 151 -10.29 -14.27 8.34
CA ILE A 151 -11.01 -13.42 7.39
C ILE A 151 -11.80 -12.39 8.19
N SER A 152 -11.63 -11.12 7.87
CA SER A 152 -12.43 -10.05 8.44
C SER A 152 -13.89 -10.20 8.01
N ASN A 153 -14.79 -9.93 8.92
CA ASN A 153 -16.22 -9.96 8.67
C ASN A 153 -16.73 -8.77 7.78
N THR A 154 -15.85 -7.97 7.23
CA THR A 154 -16.18 -6.87 6.33
C THR A 154 -15.73 -7.22 4.92
N ALA A 155 -16.60 -7.06 3.95
CA ALA A 155 -16.28 -7.27 2.53
C ALA A 155 -16.37 -5.95 1.77
N ILE A 156 -15.40 -5.71 0.88
CA ILE A 156 -15.46 -4.64 -0.11
C ILE A 156 -15.81 -5.27 -1.45
N ILE A 157 -17.01 -5.00 -1.91
CA ILE A 157 -17.52 -5.56 -3.16
C ILE A 157 -17.34 -4.52 -4.26
N HIS A 158 -16.59 -4.89 -5.29
CA HIS A 158 -16.44 -4.14 -6.53
C HIS A 158 -17.28 -4.77 -7.64
N ARG A 159 -17.45 -4.09 -8.78
CA ARG A 159 -18.23 -4.64 -9.90
C ARG A 159 -17.67 -5.96 -10.45
N ASP A 160 -16.33 -6.12 -10.43
CA ASP A 160 -15.66 -7.27 -11.05
C ASP A 160 -14.99 -8.22 -10.05
N TYR A 161 -14.85 -7.82 -8.79
CA TYR A 161 -14.18 -8.61 -7.76
C TYR A 161 -14.67 -8.27 -6.35
N VAL A 162 -14.47 -9.20 -5.43
CA VAL A 162 -14.59 -8.96 -3.99
C VAL A 162 -13.19 -8.87 -3.40
N GLN A 163 -12.96 -7.88 -2.55
CA GLN A 163 -11.75 -7.75 -1.76
C GLN A 163 -12.04 -8.21 -0.33
N PHE A 164 -11.34 -9.25 0.08
CA PHE A 164 -11.33 -9.76 1.44
C PHE A 164 -10.16 -9.18 2.21
N SER A 165 -10.38 -8.87 3.48
CA SER A 165 -9.33 -8.52 4.43
C SER A 165 -9.04 -9.70 5.34
N PHE A 166 -7.75 -9.98 5.55
CA PHE A 166 -7.24 -11.04 6.40
C PHE A 166 -6.48 -10.44 7.55
N GLU A 167 -6.69 -10.93 8.74
CA GLU A 167 -6.11 -10.41 9.97
C GLU A 167 -5.29 -11.50 10.66
N LYS A 168 -4.13 -11.11 11.15
CA LYS A 168 -3.27 -11.97 11.97
C LYS A 168 -2.72 -11.18 13.14
N GLU A 169 -2.77 -11.78 14.31
CA GLU A 169 -2.06 -11.24 15.45
C GLU A 169 -0.60 -11.66 15.40
N THR A 170 0.29 -10.69 15.56
CA THR A 170 1.73 -10.91 15.71
C THR A 170 2.15 -10.49 17.10
N GLY A 171 3.15 -11.17 17.65
CA GLY A 171 3.76 -10.77 18.92
C GLY A 171 4.38 -9.37 18.86
N PRO A 172 4.98 -8.90 19.95
CA PRO A 172 5.70 -7.63 20.00
C PRO A 172 6.85 -7.62 18.99
N LYS A 173 7.33 -6.42 18.67
CA LYS A 173 8.52 -6.25 17.85
C LYS A 173 9.73 -6.85 18.55
N LYS A 174 10.69 -7.36 17.79
CA LYS A 174 11.92 -7.94 18.33
C LYS A 174 12.76 -6.85 19.00
N THR A 175 13.20 -7.11 20.19
CA THR A 175 14.12 -6.25 20.94
C THR A 175 15.59 -6.55 20.61
N GLU A 176 15.88 -7.79 20.22
CA GLU A 176 17.21 -8.28 19.87
C GLU A 176 17.33 -8.60 18.38
N GLY A 177 18.55 -8.60 17.87
CA GLY A 177 18.88 -8.90 16.49
C GLY A 177 19.60 -7.75 15.78
N LYS A 178 19.92 -7.98 14.52
CA LYS A 178 20.67 -7.09 13.66
C LYS A 178 19.84 -5.89 13.21
N SER A 179 20.51 -4.74 13.10
CA SER A 179 19.96 -3.53 12.48
C SER A 179 20.62 -3.33 11.12
N ILE A 180 19.82 -3.05 10.08
CA ILE A 180 20.30 -2.87 8.71
C ILE A 180 19.80 -1.57 8.12
N GLY A 181 20.69 -0.83 7.44
CA GLY A 181 20.34 0.27 6.57
C GLY A 181 20.17 -0.21 5.14
N ILE A 182 19.14 0.28 4.45
CA ILE A 182 18.88 -0.08 3.05
C ILE A 182 18.72 1.20 2.23
N ASP A 183 19.56 1.34 1.22
CA ASP A 183 19.38 2.29 0.13
C ASP A 183 18.67 1.59 -1.04
N VAL A 184 17.72 2.28 -1.68
CA VAL A 184 16.91 1.74 -2.79
C VAL A 184 17.24 2.45 -4.10
N GLY A 185 17.64 1.67 -5.10
CA GLY A 185 18.17 2.18 -6.36
C GLY A 185 17.49 1.62 -7.62
N ILE A 186 17.92 2.16 -8.77
CA ILE A 186 17.48 1.73 -10.11
C ILE A 186 18.51 0.75 -10.72
N ASN A 187 19.78 0.85 -10.38
CA ASN A 187 20.83 -0.04 -10.87
C ASN A 187 20.87 -1.32 -10.04
N HIS A 188 20.87 -1.16 -8.72
CA HIS A 188 20.63 -2.22 -7.75
C HIS A 188 19.35 -1.91 -7.00
N LEU A 189 18.47 -2.92 -6.84
CA LEU A 189 17.20 -2.72 -6.17
C LEU A 189 17.39 -2.30 -4.72
N LEU A 190 18.31 -2.97 -4.04
CA LEU A 190 18.69 -2.70 -2.65
C LEU A 190 20.21 -2.69 -2.53
N ALA A 191 20.74 -1.73 -1.81
CA ALA A 191 22.10 -1.77 -1.26
C ALA A 191 21.97 -1.80 0.26
N THR A 192 22.68 -2.72 0.92
CA THR A 192 22.57 -2.94 2.37
C THR A 192 23.81 -2.45 3.10
N SER A 193 23.66 -2.10 4.39
CA SER A 193 24.79 -1.75 5.25
C SER A 193 25.72 -2.94 5.53
N ASP A 194 25.34 -4.15 5.11
CA ASP A 194 26.17 -5.35 5.11
C ASP A 194 27.04 -5.46 3.85
N LYS A 195 27.07 -4.41 3.03
CA LYS A 195 27.83 -4.32 1.78
C LYS A 195 27.32 -5.24 0.66
N GLU A 196 26.05 -5.59 0.67
CA GLU A 196 25.44 -6.37 -0.39
C GLU A 196 24.73 -5.47 -1.39
N LEU A 197 24.90 -5.76 -2.68
CA LEU A 197 24.18 -5.16 -3.79
C LEU A 197 23.22 -6.19 -4.38
N ILE A 198 21.93 -5.93 -4.29
CA ILE A 198 20.87 -6.91 -4.58
C ILE A 198 19.97 -6.41 -5.70
N GLY A 199 19.63 -7.31 -6.62
CA GLY A 199 18.59 -7.04 -7.63
C GLY A 199 19.04 -6.12 -8.77
N SER A 200 20.21 -6.38 -9.38
CA SER A 200 20.75 -5.68 -10.56
C SER A 200 19.82 -5.76 -11.79
N ASP A 201 18.97 -6.79 -11.88
CA ASP A 201 18.03 -6.99 -12.98
C ASP A 201 16.87 -5.97 -13.01
N VAL A 202 16.66 -5.19 -11.95
CA VAL A 202 15.54 -4.23 -11.89
C VAL A 202 15.52 -3.26 -13.06
N LYS A 203 16.69 -2.85 -13.54
CA LYS A 203 16.85 -1.97 -14.71
C LYS A 203 16.28 -2.60 -15.97
N THR A 204 16.44 -3.90 -16.16
CA THR A 204 15.89 -4.64 -17.28
C THR A 204 14.37 -4.59 -17.30
N PHE A 205 13.71 -4.85 -16.16
CA PHE A 205 12.25 -4.73 -16.04
C PHE A 205 11.75 -3.31 -16.34
N ILE A 206 12.43 -2.28 -15.81
CA ILE A 206 12.09 -0.88 -16.07
C ILE A 206 12.21 -0.57 -17.57
N ASN A 207 13.26 -1.05 -18.26
CA ASN A 207 13.47 -0.86 -19.68
C ASN A 207 12.38 -1.55 -20.52
N ILE A 208 11.95 -2.75 -20.14
CA ILE A 208 10.81 -3.43 -20.77
C ILE A 208 9.54 -2.59 -20.66
N ILE A 209 9.23 -2.04 -19.48
CA ILE A 209 8.06 -1.19 -19.26
C ILE A 209 8.13 0.08 -20.11
N LYS A 210 9.29 0.74 -20.20
CA LYS A 210 9.51 1.97 -20.98
C LYS A 210 9.19 1.83 -22.47
N ARG A 211 9.36 0.62 -23.04
CA ARG A 211 9.08 0.31 -24.45
C ARG A 211 7.59 0.07 -24.74
N LYS A 212 6.75 -0.06 -23.71
CA LYS A 212 5.31 -0.32 -23.87
C LYS A 212 4.51 0.99 -23.91
N LYS A 213 3.42 0.99 -24.69
CA LYS A 213 2.45 2.09 -24.68
C LYS A 213 1.78 2.14 -23.30
N GLN A 214 1.79 3.30 -22.68
CA GLN A 214 1.19 3.50 -21.36
C GLN A 214 -0.29 3.06 -21.36
N ASN A 215 -0.70 2.41 -20.29
CA ASN A 215 -2.05 1.85 -20.08
C ASN A 215 -2.46 0.72 -21.04
N SER A 216 -1.58 0.27 -21.94
CA SER A 216 -1.87 -0.93 -22.73
C SER A 216 -1.85 -2.20 -21.87
N LYS A 217 -2.53 -3.26 -22.35
CA LYS A 217 -2.49 -4.58 -21.68
C LYS A 217 -1.05 -5.07 -21.47
N ALA A 218 -0.16 -4.83 -22.44
CA ALA A 218 1.26 -5.21 -22.38
C ALA A 218 2.00 -4.40 -21.28
N TYR A 219 1.73 -3.10 -21.15
CA TYR A 219 2.27 -2.25 -20.10
C TYR A 219 1.83 -2.72 -18.72
N ILE A 220 0.54 -3.02 -18.55
CA ILE A 220 -0.01 -3.51 -17.27
C ILE A 220 0.62 -4.85 -16.88
N ARG A 221 0.79 -5.78 -17.84
CA ARG A 221 1.47 -7.07 -17.60
C ARG A 221 2.92 -6.86 -17.17
N ALA A 222 3.66 -6.01 -17.87
CA ALA A 222 5.07 -5.74 -17.55
C ALA A 222 5.21 -5.11 -16.15
N LYS A 223 4.32 -4.20 -15.76
CA LYS A 223 4.29 -3.66 -14.39
C LYS A 223 3.99 -4.72 -13.34
N LYS A 224 3.08 -5.64 -13.63
CA LYS A 224 2.77 -6.76 -12.74
C LYS A 224 3.97 -7.70 -12.57
N THR A 225 4.71 -7.95 -13.64
CA THR A 225 5.94 -8.75 -13.59
C THR A 225 7.01 -8.08 -12.73
N LEU A 226 7.21 -6.76 -12.85
CA LEU A 226 8.09 -6.01 -11.96
C LEU A 226 7.63 -6.13 -10.50
N SER A 227 6.35 -5.95 -10.23
CA SER A 227 5.80 -6.10 -8.87
C SER A 227 6.11 -7.49 -8.27
N TYR A 228 5.93 -8.57 -9.03
CA TYR A 228 6.32 -9.91 -8.58
C TYR A 228 7.81 -10.04 -8.29
N TYR A 229 8.65 -9.45 -9.13
CA TYR A 229 10.09 -9.43 -8.94
C TYR A 229 10.47 -8.72 -7.63
N LEU A 230 9.89 -7.53 -7.36
CA LEU A 230 10.12 -6.79 -6.12
C LEU A 230 9.76 -7.62 -4.89
N HIS A 231 8.58 -8.24 -4.89
CA HIS A 231 8.14 -9.10 -3.80
C HIS A 231 9.07 -10.29 -3.56
N LYS A 232 9.53 -10.93 -4.64
CA LYS A 232 10.45 -12.07 -4.58
C LYS A 232 11.79 -11.66 -3.96
N ILE A 233 12.42 -10.62 -4.53
CA ILE A 233 13.74 -10.16 -4.07
C ILE A 233 13.69 -9.75 -2.60
N VAL A 234 12.75 -8.89 -2.19
CA VAL A 234 12.66 -8.46 -0.80
C VAL A 234 12.42 -9.62 0.16
N LYS A 235 11.67 -10.66 -0.28
CA LYS A 235 11.45 -11.85 0.54
C LYS A 235 12.72 -12.68 0.71
N ASP A 236 13.43 -12.93 -0.40
CA ASP A 236 14.45 -13.97 -0.47
C ASP A 236 15.84 -13.46 -0.13
N SER A 237 16.10 -12.14 -0.25
CA SER A 237 17.45 -11.56 -0.09
C SER A 237 17.78 -11.07 1.30
N LEU A 238 16.83 -11.03 2.23
CA LEU A 238 17.06 -10.55 3.59
C LEU A 238 16.81 -11.67 4.61
N THR A 239 17.73 -11.84 5.54
CA THR A 239 17.61 -12.80 6.66
C THR A 239 16.66 -12.29 7.75
N TRP A 240 15.36 -12.20 7.42
CA TRP A 240 14.32 -11.60 8.26
C TRP A 240 14.28 -12.11 9.71
N LYS A 241 14.72 -13.36 9.94
CA LYS A 241 14.75 -13.97 11.28
C LYS A 241 15.75 -13.27 12.20
N GLU A 242 16.88 -12.82 11.65
CA GLU A 242 17.96 -12.18 12.38
C GLU A 242 17.76 -10.67 12.57
N LEU A 243 16.92 -10.06 11.73
CA LEU A 243 16.69 -8.62 11.75
C LEU A 243 15.78 -8.18 12.89
N ARG A 244 16.20 -7.13 13.59
CA ARG A 244 15.43 -6.35 14.56
C ARG A 244 14.91 -5.04 13.94
N LEU A 245 15.75 -4.40 13.15
CA LEU A 245 15.49 -3.05 12.62
C LEU A 245 15.91 -2.95 11.16
N VAL A 246 15.03 -2.40 10.34
CA VAL A 246 15.32 -1.93 8.97
C VAL A 246 15.15 -0.43 8.91
N VAL A 247 16.17 0.27 8.43
CA VAL A 247 16.16 1.72 8.22
C VAL A 247 16.29 2.01 6.73
N VAL A 248 15.43 2.89 6.21
CA VAL A 248 15.43 3.32 4.81
C VAL A 248 15.47 4.84 4.69
N GLU A 249 15.67 5.37 3.50
CA GLU A 249 15.48 6.81 3.26
C GLU A 249 14.01 7.19 3.18
N LYS A 250 13.67 8.37 3.73
CA LYS A 250 12.36 9.00 3.57
C LYS A 250 12.25 9.65 2.19
N LEU A 251 12.03 8.84 1.18
CA LEU A 251 11.90 9.30 -0.21
C LEU A 251 10.51 9.93 -0.45
N LYS A 252 10.32 11.18 0.00
CA LYS A 252 9.15 11.99 -0.35
C LYS A 252 9.43 12.73 -1.66
N ASP A 253 8.42 12.73 -2.54
CA ASP A 253 8.38 13.63 -3.71
C ASP A 253 9.51 13.52 -4.74
N LEU A 254 10.21 12.38 -4.82
CA LEU A 254 11.22 12.13 -5.88
C LEU A 254 10.72 12.43 -7.30
N LYS A 255 9.40 12.39 -7.51
CA LYS A 255 8.74 12.66 -8.79
C LYS A 255 8.18 14.08 -8.89
N LYS A 256 8.16 14.84 -7.78
CA LYS A 256 7.74 16.24 -7.75
C LYS A 256 8.95 17.12 -7.83
N GLY A 257 8.88 18.12 -8.68
CA GLY A 257 9.91 19.13 -8.84
C GLY A 257 10.38 19.22 -10.29
N LYS A 258 10.54 20.46 -10.74
CA LYS A 258 11.24 20.76 -11.98
C LYS A 258 12.69 20.34 -11.78
N GLN A 259 13.10 19.21 -12.37
CA GLN A 259 14.51 18.88 -12.57
C GLN A 259 14.82 19.14 -14.06
N PRO A 260 15.02 20.40 -14.45
CA PRO A 260 15.22 20.76 -15.85
C PRO A 260 16.45 20.09 -16.45
N ASP A 261 17.47 19.84 -15.63
CA ASP A 261 18.78 19.32 -16.05
C ASP A 261 18.81 17.81 -16.32
N ARG A 262 17.74 17.10 -16.06
CA ARG A 262 17.68 15.64 -16.31
C ARG A 262 16.84 15.32 -17.54
N GLY A 263 17.47 14.74 -18.57
CA GLY A 263 16.86 14.43 -19.86
C GLY A 263 15.55 13.63 -19.77
N LYS A 264 14.72 13.71 -20.83
CA LYS A 264 13.41 13.03 -20.97
C LYS A 264 13.48 11.52 -20.67
N ALA A 265 14.58 10.86 -21.07
CA ALA A 265 14.79 9.43 -20.82
C ALA A 265 14.91 9.09 -19.34
N PHE A 266 15.61 9.89 -18.55
CA PHE A 266 15.74 9.70 -17.11
C PHE A 266 14.41 9.92 -16.39
N ARG A 267 13.68 10.99 -16.75
CA ARG A 267 12.33 11.24 -16.18
C ARG A 267 11.37 10.10 -16.45
N LYS A 268 11.41 9.50 -17.66
CA LYS A 268 10.60 8.32 -18.01
C LYS A 268 11.02 7.10 -17.18
N THR A 269 12.30 6.92 -16.89
CA THR A 269 12.80 5.86 -16.01
C THR A 269 12.26 6.04 -14.60
N LEU A 270 12.42 7.20 -14.02
CA LEU A 270 11.97 7.54 -12.68
C LEU A 270 10.43 7.41 -12.53
N SER A 271 9.65 7.77 -13.58
CA SER A 271 8.19 7.63 -13.55
C SER A 271 7.73 6.17 -13.52
N ASN A 272 8.50 5.27 -14.14
CA ASN A 272 8.21 3.84 -14.15
C ASN A 272 8.79 3.08 -12.96
N TRP A 273 9.73 3.68 -12.22
CA TRP A 273 10.27 3.08 -11.02
C TRP A 273 9.33 3.19 -9.84
N ASN A 274 8.93 2.05 -9.30
CA ASN A 274 7.92 1.94 -8.23
C ASN A 274 8.55 1.93 -6.83
N TYR A 275 9.42 2.92 -6.50
CA TYR A 275 10.08 2.97 -5.19
C TYR A 275 9.11 2.95 -4.00
N ARG A 276 7.91 3.57 -4.12
CA ARG A 276 6.90 3.53 -3.05
C ARG A 276 6.36 2.12 -2.82
N GLU A 277 6.14 1.35 -3.91
CA GLU A 277 5.74 -0.05 -3.81
C GLU A 277 6.83 -0.88 -3.12
N LEU A 278 8.10 -0.65 -3.48
CA LEU A 278 9.24 -1.32 -2.87
C LEU A 278 9.33 -1.03 -1.35
N LEU A 279 9.22 0.23 -0.94
CA LEU A 279 9.22 0.61 0.48
C LEU A 279 8.04 0.00 1.23
N ASN A 280 6.85 -0.04 0.62
CA ASN A 280 5.68 -0.70 1.20
C ASN A 280 5.89 -2.21 1.35
N ILE A 281 6.53 -2.87 0.38
CA ILE A 281 6.86 -4.31 0.47
C ILE A 281 7.84 -4.56 1.60
N ILE A 282 8.88 -3.75 1.74
CA ILE A 282 9.85 -3.85 2.84
C ILE A 282 9.13 -3.67 4.19
N GLN A 283 8.30 -2.63 4.31
CA GLN A 283 7.51 -2.39 5.52
C GLN A 283 6.58 -3.57 5.85
N MET A 284 5.86 -4.10 4.85
CA MET A 284 5.01 -5.29 5.03
C MET A 284 5.80 -6.48 5.57
N ARG A 285 7.00 -6.74 5.03
CA ARG A 285 7.86 -7.82 5.52
C ARG A 285 8.37 -7.56 6.93
N CYS A 286 8.71 -6.32 7.27
CA CYS A 286 9.04 -5.94 8.64
C CYS A 286 7.89 -6.23 9.61
N GLU A 287 6.65 -5.90 9.24
CA GLU A 287 5.46 -6.18 10.06
C GLU A 287 5.27 -7.68 10.27
N GLU A 288 5.35 -8.48 9.20
CA GLU A 288 5.19 -9.94 9.25
C GLU A 288 6.26 -10.63 10.10
N ASN A 289 7.47 -10.10 10.11
CA ASN A 289 8.61 -10.67 10.83
C ASN A 289 8.89 -9.99 12.18
N ARG A 290 8.00 -9.12 12.66
CA ARG A 290 8.14 -8.38 13.92
C ARG A 290 9.40 -7.49 13.98
N VAL A 291 9.84 -6.99 12.83
CA VAL A 291 10.99 -6.09 12.66
C VAL A 291 10.54 -4.64 12.74
N PHE A 292 11.31 -3.77 13.37
CA PHE A 292 11.08 -2.33 13.31
C PHE A 292 11.39 -1.81 11.91
N PHE A 293 10.53 -0.93 11.40
CA PHE A 293 10.76 -0.19 10.16
C PHE A 293 10.84 1.30 10.47
N ARG A 294 11.91 1.95 10.05
CA ARG A 294 12.16 3.38 10.27
C ARG A 294 12.67 4.04 9.00
N SER A 295 12.52 5.36 8.93
CA SER A 295 13.04 6.14 7.80
C SER A 295 13.80 7.37 8.29
N VAL A 296 14.89 7.73 7.59
CA VAL A 296 15.74 8.89 7.88
C VAL A 296 15.69 9.91 6.75
N ASN A 297 16.11 11.13 7.04
CA ASN A 297 16.25 12.19 6.04
C ASN A 297 17.32 11.82 5.00
N PRO A 298 17.05 11.92 3.68
CA PRO A 298 17.99 11.56 2.61
C PRO A 298 19.11 12.58 2.35
N TYR A 299 19.16 13.68 3.09
CA TYR A 299 20.12 14.77 2.84
C TYR A 299 21.57 14.28 2.90
N LYS A 300 22.30 14.33 1.77
CA LYS A 300 23.72 13.95 1.65
C LYS A 300 24.11 12.53 2.13
N THR A 301 23.18 11.58 2.21
CA THR A 301 23.49 10.19 2.61
C THR A 301 24.54 9.55 1.71
N SER A 302 24.47 9.75 0.39
CA SER A 302 25.41 9.22 -0.58
C SER A 302 26.65 10.10 -0.83
N GLN A 303 26.82 11.19 -0.08
CA GLN A 303 27.92 12.14 -0.24
C GLN A 303 28.78 12.26 1.03
N THR A 304 28.34 11.70 2.15
CA THR A 304 29.03 11.74 3.44
C THR A 304 29.93 10.52 3.58
N CYS A 305 31.17 10.73 3.97
CA CYS A 305 32.09 9.64 4.25
C CYS A 305 31.71 8.93 5.56
N PRO A 306 31.50 7.61 5.56
CA PRO A 306 31.14 6.88 6.78
C PRO A 306 32.30 6.82 7.78
N THR A 307 33.56 7.02 7.34
CA THR A 307 34.76 6.95 8.19
C THR A 307 35.07 8.29 8.88
N CYS A 308 35.13 9.40 8.11
CA CYS A 308 35.56 10.70 8.67
C CYS A 308 34.44 11.74 8.70
N SER A 309 33.23 11.38 8.33
CA SER A 309 32.04 12.26 8.27
C SER A 309 32.15 13.48 7.34
N HIS A 310 33.21 13.58 6.51
CA HIS A 310 33.34 14.62 5.51
C HIS A 310 32.26 14.49 4.44
N ALA A 311 31.50 15.56 4.18
CA ALA A 311 30.35 15.55 3.29
C ALA A 311 30.51 16.53 2.15
N GLU A 312 30.93 16.05 0.99
CA GLU A 312 31.15 16.84 -0.20
C GLU A 312 30.56 16.18 -1.45
N ARG A 313 30.08 17.00 -2.41
CA ARG A 313 29.49 16.48 -3.66
C ARG A 313 30.52 15.71 -4.50
N GLY A 314 31.78 16.15 -4.48
CA GLY A 314 32.88 15.51 -5.20
C GLY A 314 33.24 14.11 -4.70
N ASN A 315 32.82 13.72 -3.49
CA ASN A 315 33.04 12.38 -2.96
C ASN A 315 32.34 11.30 -3.80
N ARG A 316 31.29 11.65 -4.57
CA ARG A 316 30.52 10.68 -5.38
C ARG A 316 30.61 11.01 -6.87
N VAL A 317 31.09 10.06 -7.66
CA VAL A 317 31.09 10.11 -9.13
C VAL A 317 30.38 8.86 -9.66
N GLY A 318 29.12 9.00 -10.07
CA GLY A 318 28.30 7.86 -10.51
C GLY A 318 28.04 6.85 -9.38
N GLU A 319 28.52 5.62 -9.56
CA GLU A 319 28.42 4.53 -8.58
C GLU A 319 29.66 4.43 -7.67
N ASN A 320 30.69 5.23 -7.94
CA ASN A 320 31.93 5.22 -7.15
C ASN A 320 31.88 6.32 -6.09
N PHE A 321 32.24 5.97 -4.88
CA PHE A 321 32.49 6.89 -3.78
C PHE A 321 33.96 6.89 -3.42
N LYS A 322 34.59 8.06 -3.36
CA LYS A 322 35.95 8.25 -2.84
C LYS A 322 35.98 9.54 -2.01
N CYS A 323 36.26 9.39 -0.73
CA CYS A 323 36.36 10.56 0.16
C CYS A 323 37.56 11.41 -0.21
N LEU A 324 37.35 12.69 -0.53
CA LEU A 324 38.41 13.62 -0.87
C LEU A 324 39.30 14.03 0.32
N ARG A 325 38.79 13.76 1.56
CA ARG A 325 39.54 14.08 2.78
C ARG A 325 40.40 12.92 3.29
N CYS A 326 39.84 11.71 3.39
CA CYS A 326 40.53 10.57 4.01
C CYS A 326 40.85 9.42 3.06
N GLY A 327 40.47 9.54 1.77
CA GLY A 327 40.75 8.50 0.77
C GLY A 327 39.85 7.26 0.82
N TYR A 328 38.93 7.13 1.80
CA TYR A 328 38.01 5.98 1.85
C TYR A 328 37.26 5.80 0.55
N SER A 329 37.25 4.58 0.00
CA SER A 329 36.61 4.25 -1.27
C SER A 329 35.69 3.05 -1.14
N GLU A 330 34.49 3.15 -1.74
CA GLU A 330 33.47 2.11 -1.73
C GLU A 330 32.40 2.36 -2.82
N HIS A 331 31.49 1.44 -3.06
CA HIS A 331 30.33 1.67 -3.90
C HIS A 331 29.39 2.70 -3.26
N ALA A 332 28.95 3.69 -4.05
CA ALA A 332 28.19 4.85 -3.53
C ALA A 332 26.86 4.48 -2.86
N ASP A 333 26.17 3.44 -3.34
CA ASP A 333 24.90 2.98 -2.78
C ASP A 333 25.13 2.21 -1.46
N ILE A 334 26.28 1.52 -1.32
CA ILE A 334 26.72 0.93 -0.03
C ILE A 334 27.01 2.04 0.97
N VAL A 335 27.73 3.09 0.57
CA VAL A 335 27.95 4.27 1.43
C VAL A 335 26.62 4.90 1.86
N GLY A 336 25.64 4.98 0.94
CA GLY A 336 24.29 5.43 1.24
C GLY A 336 23.66 4.60 2.35
N SER A 337 23.68 3.28 2.23
CA SER A 337 23.08 2.36 3.21
C SER A 337 23.74 2.40 4.59
N LEU A 338 25.08 2.53 4.63
CA LEU A 338 25.83 2.72 5.88
C LEU A 338 25.42 4.02 6.58
N ASN A 339 25.36 5.13 5.83
CA ASN A 339 24.96 6.42 6.37
C ASN A 339 23.49 6.45 6.80
N ILE A 340 22.60 5.73 6.13
CA ILE A 340 21.20 5.56 6.53
C ILE A 340 21.13 4.93 7.93
N LEU A 341 21.85 3.85 8.16
CA LEU A 341 21.89 3.17 9.45
C LEU A 341 22.51 4.07 10.53
N THR A 342 23.67 4.68 10.25
CA THR A 342 24.41 5.55 11.19
C THR A 342 23.56 6.74 11.61
N ARG A 343 22.84 7.39 10.69
CA ARG A 343 21.95 8.51 11.01
C ARG A 343 20.85 8.16 11.99
N PHE A 344 20.28 6.99 11.82
CA PHE A 344 19.25 6.53 12.73
C PHE A 344 19.82 6.25 14.11
N THR A 345 20.95 5.58 14.20
CA THR A 345 21.59 5.19 15.48
C THR A 345 22.17 6.38 16.25
N THR A 346 22.71 7.38 15.54
CA THR A 346 23.32 8.57 16.17
C THR A 346 22.34 9.74 16.38
N GLY A 347 21.11 9.64 15.87
CA GLY A 347 20.14 10.74 15.94
C GLY A 347 20.50 11.98 15.11
N ARG A 348 21.59 11.95 14.35
CA ARG A 348 21.96 13.07 13.46
C ARG A 348 20.89 13.28 12.40
N TYR A 349 20.48 14.54 12.23
CA TYR A 349 19.40 14.99 11.31
C TYR A 349 17.96 14.56 11.69
N GLY A 350 17.63 14.46 12.97
CA GLY A 350 16.26 14.57 13.45
C GLY A 350 15.46 13.29 13.54
N ALA A 351 16.10 12.12 13.63
CA ALA A 351 15.40 10.87 13.88
C ALA A 351 16.20 10.00 14.86
N GLY A 352 16.39 10.48 16.06
CA GLY A 352 16.87 9.67 17.17
C GLY A 352 15.78 8.71 17.65
N PHE A 353 16.16 7.50 18.03
CA PHE A 353 15.32 6.60 18.77
C PHE A 353 15.15 7.20 20.17
N LYS A 354 13.94 7.63 20.54
CA LYS A 354 13.55 7.67 21.94
C LYS A 354 13.08 6.26 22.28
N ALA A 355 13.87 5.55 23.09
CA ALA A 355 13.57 4.22 23.60
C ALA A 355 12.25 4.24 24.37
#